data_eb69e5023879a319a4ee9baa75338db4
#
_entry.id   eb69e5023879a319a4ee9baa75338db4
#
_cell.length_a   1.000
_cell.length_b   1.000
_cell.length_c   1.000
_cell.angle_alpha   90.00
_cell.angle_beta   90.00
_cell.angle_gamma   90.00
#
_symmetry.space_group_name_H-M   'P 1'
#
loop_
_entity.id
_entity.type
_entity.pdbx_description
1 polymer ?
#
loop_
_entity_poly.entity_id
_entity_poly.type
_entity_poly.pdbx_seq_one_letter_code
_entity_poly.pdbx_strand_id
1 'polypeptide(L)' 'MINTMAKQNLIARNYNHIYAHEMAHKAAGGQFAGAISIERNAEGIPVSGHVPIRMPVLNKSNPQQTIDHANTVIKAA' A
#
# COMPACT_ATOMS: atom_id res chain seq x y z
N MET A 1 6.04 -2.78 -30.78
CA MET A 1 7.07 -2.48 -29.78
C MET A 1 6.89 -1.06 -29.26
N ILE A 2 6.94 -0.87 -27.96
CA ILE A 2 6.84 0.45 -27.32
C ILE A 2 8.22 1.12 -27.44
N ASN A 3 8.29 2.37 -27.94
CA ASN A 3 9.54 3.10 -27.98
C ASN A 3 9.97 3.53 -26.58
N THR A 4 11.25 3.93 -26.42
CA THR A 4 11.82 4.23 -25.12
C THR A 4 11.07 5.34 -24.39
N MET A 5 10.69 6.41 -25.09
CA MET A 5 9.97 7.55 -24.48
C MET A 5 8.58 7.14 -24.02
N ALA A 6 7.84 6.41 -24.84
CA ALA A 6 6.51 5.91 -24.48
C ALA A 6 6.57 4.96 -23.29
N LYS A 7 7.60 4.11 -23.24
CA LYS A 7 7.82 3.20 -22.13
C LYS A 7 8.14 3.96 -20.83
N GLN A 8 8.99 4.98 -20.89
CA GLN A 8 9.31 5.80 -19.71
C GLN A 8 8.08 6.54 -19.20
N ASN A 9 7.25 7.07 -20.09
CA ASN A 9 6.00 7.73 -19.70
C ASN A 9 5.03 6.75 -19.04
N LEU A 10 4.94 5.55 -19.56
CA LEU A 10 4.10 4.50 -18.98
C LEU A 10 4.58 4.09 -17.58
N ILE A 11 5.90 3.93 -17.42
CA ILE A 11 6.50 3.61 -16.12
C ILE A 11 6.16 4.70 -15.10
N ALA A 12 6.40 5.96 -15.44
CA ALA A 12 6.15 7.08 -14.53
C ALA A 12 4.66 7.19 -14.16
N ARG A 13 3.77 7.07 -15.15
CA ARG A 13 2.33 7.18 -14.92
C ARG A 13 1.81 6.03 -14.05
N ASN A 14 2.23 4.81 -14.36
CA ASN A 14 1.81 3.64 -13.58
C ASN A 14 2.36 3.70 -12.16
N TYR A 15 3.64 4.05 -12.02
CA TYR A 15 4.26 4.21 -10.70
C TYR A 15 3.50 5.22 -9.85
N ASN A 16 3.25 6.41 -10.40
CA ASN A 16 2.56 7.47 -9.65
C ASN A 16 1.15 7.07 -9.25
N HIS A 17 0.42 6.40 -10.15
CA HIS A 17 -0.93 5.94 -9.88
C HIS A 17 -0.96 4.88 -8.77
N ILE A 18 -0.11 3.87 -8.89
CA ILE A 18 -0.03 2.78 -7.90
C ILE A 18 0.46 3.33 -6.55
N TYR A 19 1.50 4.16 -6.56
CA TYR A 19 2.05 4.74 -5.34
C TYR A 19 1.02 5.58 -4.60
N ALA A 20 0.27 6.43 -5.31
CA ALA A 20 -0.78 7.25 -4.71
C ALA A 20 -1.88 6.39 -4.07
N HIS A 21 -2.26 5.29 -4.74
CA HIS A 21 -3.24 4.35 -4.21
C HIS A 21 -2.74 3.69 -2.93
N GLU A 22 -1.49 3.22 -2.93
CA GLU A 22 -0.90 2.56 -1.76
C GLU A 22 -0.61 3.55 -0.62
N MET A 23 -0.30 4.81 -0.93
CA MET A 23 -0.18 5.86 0.10
C MET A 23 -1.50 6.08 0.83
N ALA A 24 -2.62 5.99 0.13
CA ALA A 24 -3.94 6.10 0.77
C ALA A 24 -4.17 4.95 1.75
N HIS A 25 -3.81 3.72 1.37
CA HIS A 25 -3.87 2.56 2.27
C HIS A 25 -2.95 2.72 3.47
N LYS A 26 -1.73 3.18 3.23
CA LYS A 26 -0.75 3.40 4.30
C LYS A 26 -1.24 4.45 5.29
N ALA A 27 -1.80 5.55 4.81
CA ALA A 27 -2.36 6.59 5.67
C ALA A 27 -3.53 6.07 6.51
N ALA A 28 -4.41 5.27 5.91
CA ALA A 28 -5.53 4.67 6.62
C ALA A 28 -5.07 3.65 7.67
N GLY A 29 -4.00 2.90 7.40
CA GLY A 29 -3.46 1.90 8.31
C GLY A 29 -2.66 2.49 9.47
N GLY A 30 -2.13 3.70 9.33
CA GLY A 30 -1.38 4.38 10.37
C GLY A 30 -0.21 3.53 10.88
N GLN A 31 -0.15 3.32 12.18
CA GLN A 31 0.94 2.57 12.81
C GLN A 31 1.01 1.09 12.40
N PHE A 32 -0.06 0.55 11.83
CA PHE A 32 -0.12 -0.86 11.41
C PHE A 32 0.35 -1.05 9.97
N ALA A 33 0.56 0.03 9.23
CA ALA A 33 1.00 -0.03 7.83
C ALA A 33 2.52 -0.16 7.75
N GLY A 34 2.99 -1.10 6.95
CA GLY A 34 4.41 -1.25 6.64
C GLY A 34 4.82 -0.42 5.42
N ALA A 35 5.95 -0.78 4.82
CA ALA A 35 6.47 -0.09 3.66
C ALA A 35 5.67 -0.42 2.40
N ILE A 36 5.55 0.55 1.49
CA ILE A 36 4.94 0.36 0.19
C ILE A 36 5.86 -0.49 -0.68
N SER A 37 5.31 -1.53 -1.30
CA SER A 37 6.02 -2.36 -2.27
C SER A 37 5.37 -2.18 -3.64
N ILE A 38 6.19 -1.99 -4.67
CA ILE A 38 5.73 -1.85 -6.06
C ILE A 38 6.28 -3.04 -6.85
N GLU A 39 5.39 -3.79 -7.47
CA GLU A 39 5.77 -4.92 -8.31
C GLU A 39 5.86 -4.48 -9.76
N ARG A 40 6.88 -4.97 -10.46
CA ARG A 40 7.14 -4.65 -11.86
C ARG A 40 7.14 -5.92 -12.70
N ASN A 41 6.76 -5.77 -13.98
CA ASN A 41 6.84 -6.87 -14.91
C ASN A 41 8.27 -7.06 -15.45
N ALA A 42 8.45 -7.98 -16.41
CA ALA A 42 9.77 -8.28 -16.98
C ALA A 42 10.39 -7.07 -17.69
N GLU A 43 9.60 -6.10 -18.11
CA GLU A 43 10.07 -4.89 -18.78
C GLU A 43 10.33 -3.74 -17.80
N GLY A 44 10.16 -3.97 -16.50
CA GLY A 44 10.35 -2.96 -15.48
C GLY A 44 9.18 -1.99 -15.32
N ILE A 45 8.03 -2.30 -15.90
CA ILE A 45 6.83 -1.46 -15.82
C ILE A 45 6.06 -1.82 -14.54
N PRO A 46 5.74 -0.83 -13.68
CA PRO A 46 4.93 -1.09 -12.48
C PRO A 46 3.54 -1.62 -12.86
N VAL A 47 3.13 -2.72 -12.25
CA VAL A 47 1.84 -3.37 -12.54
C VAL A 47 0.94 -3.49 -11.32
N SER A 48 1.51 -3.54 -10.13
CA SER A 48 0.74 -3.60 -8.89
C SER A 48 1.55 -3.08 -7.71
N GLY A 49 0.88 -2.84 -6.60
CA GLY A 49 1.53 -2.45 -5.36
C GLY A 49 0.76 -2.98 -4.17
N HIS A 50 1.41 -2.99 -3.01
CA HIS A 50 0.76 -3.37 -1.78
C HIS A 50 1.43 -2.72 -0.58
N VAL A 51 0.66 -2.61 0.51
CA VAL A 51 1.13 -2.17 1.82
C VAL A 51 0.72 -3.26 2.81
N PRO A 52 1.68 -3.92 3.47
CA PRO A 52 1.32 -4.89 4.49
C PRO A 52 0.71 -4.18 5.70
N ILE A 53 -0.42 -4.72 6.18
CA ILE A 53 -1.11 -4.18 7.35
C ILE A 53 -1.00 -5.23 8.46
N ARG A 54 -0.38 -4.85 9.59
CA ARG A 54 -0.24 -5.74 10.74
C ARG A 54 -1.56 -5.85 11.48
N MET A 55 -1.87 -7.03 11.98
CA MET A 55 -3.02 -7.21 12.86
C MET A 55 -2.71 -6.65 14.25
N PRO A 56 -3.68 -5.98 14.89
CA PRO A 56 -3.48 -5.48 16.24
C PRO A 56 -3.34 -6.64 17.25
N VAL A 57 -2.50 -6.40 18.26
CA VAL A 57 -2.33 -7.36 19.36
C VAL A 57 -3.43 -7.13 20.39
N LEU A 58 -3.99 -8.21 20.92
CA LEU A 58 -5.01 -8.12 21.98
C LEU A 58 -4.41 -7.46 23.22
N ASN A 59 -5.06 -6.39 23.68
CA ASN A 59 -4.69 -5.71 24.90
C ASN A 59 -5.75 -5.98 25.97
N LYS A 60 -5.45 -6.89 26.90
CA LYS A 60 -6.39 -7.31 27.93
C LYS A 60 -6.70 -6.21 28.93
N SER A 61 -5.81 -5.26 29.15
CA SER A 61 -6.03 -4.16 30.06
C SER A 61 -6.78 -2.98 29.41
N ASN A 62 -6.90 -2.98 28.05
CA ASN A 62 -7.63 -1.96 27.33
C ASN A 62 -8.29 -2.58 26.10
N PRO A 63 -9.43 -3.28 26.27
CA PRO A 63 -10.12 -3.90 25.14
C PRO A 63 -10.59 -2.91 24.09
N GLN A 64 -10.91 -1.69 24.47
CA GLN A 64 -11.35 -0.66 23.53
C GLN A 64 -10.22 -0.28 22.58
N GLN A 65 -8.99 -0.23 23.07
CA GLN A 65 -7.83 0.02 22.21
C GLN A 65 -7.70 -1.06 21.14
N THR A 66 -7.90 -2.32 21.49
CA THR A 66 -7.87 -3.44 20.53
C THR A 66 -8.95 -3.26 19.47
N ILE A 67 -10.17 -2.87 19.87
CA ILE A 67 -11.27 -2.63 18.94
C ILE A 67 -10.93 -1.46 18.00
N ASP A 68 -10.40 -0.37 18.54
CA ASP A 68 -10.02 0.80 17.75
C ASP A 68 -8.93 0.46 16.73
N HIS A 69 -7.93 -0.33 17.14
CA HIS A 69 -6.86 -0.79 16.25
C HIS A 69 -7.40 -1.70 15.15
N ALA A 70 -8.32 -2.61 15.49
CA ALA A 70 -8.95 -3.49 14.50
C ALA A 70 -9.75 -2.68 13.47
N ASN A 71 -10.46 -1.65 13.91
CA ASN A 71 -11.20 -0.76 13.01
C ASN A 71 -10.24 -0.01 12.07
N THR A 72 -9.08 0.42 12.55
CA THR A 72 -8.05 1.05 11.72
C THR A 72 -7.58 0.10 10.63
N VAL A 73 -7.31 -1.15 10.97
CA VAL A 73 -6.88 -2.18 10.01
C VAL A 73 -7.97 -2.44 8.96
N ILE A 74 -9.22 -2.52 9.38
CA ILE A 74 -10.35 -2.72 8.47
C ILE A 74 -10.45 -1.57 7.47
N LYS A 75 -10.30 -0.33 7.92
CA LYS A 75 -10.34 0.84 7.03
C LYS A 75 -9.18 0.86 6.03
N ALA A 76 -8.00 0.33 6.42
CA ALA A 76 -6.83 0.28 5.57
C ALA A 76 -6.93 -0.83 4.52
N ALA A 77 -7.67 -1.87 4.79
CA ALA A 77 -7.86 -2.98 3.84
C ALA A 77 -8.81 -2.57 2.72
#